data_7ffd9b0304cdc460103117bd546ec0c2
#
_entry.id   7ffd9b0304cdc460103117bd546ec0c2
#
_cell.length_a   1.000
_cell.length_b   1.000
_cell.length_c   1.000
_cell.angle_alpha   90.00
_cell.angle_beta   90.00
_cell.angle_gamma   90.00
#
_symmetry.space_group_name_H-M   'P 1'
#
loop_
_entity.id
_entity.type
_entity.pdbx_description
1 polymer ?
#
loop_
_entity_poly.entity_id
_entity_poly.type
_entity_poly.pdbx_seq_one_letter_code
_entity_poly.pdbx_strand_id
1 'polypeptide(L)'
;MIPYVREISFEYGVCDQVSPLIRRVIANNPGPFTYVGTGTYIVGRGEVAVIDPGPAMDDHLEAILRATDGERITHIFLTHHHLDHSPLAAPLAARTGARVYGCPLQAAHGPAEVEMEAGDDDNFRVDEIVCGGGVFEGGGWRLEAIPTPGHTSNHICYALKEENALFCGDHIMGWSTTVISPPDGDMGDYFRSLETIKARGFSTLWPTHGPPIRNPTPFIDAYIAHRRAREAQILGALNGGMTHIREMVPVLYKDVDPRLHPAAAHSVLAHMIQLVREGRVKTDGEPTVDATYEPA
;
A
#
# COMPACT_ATOMS: atom_id res chain seq x y z
N MET A 1 6.45 20.11 0.83
CA MET A 1 5.05 19.72 0.55
C MET A 1 5.08 18.61 -0.48
N ILE A 2 4.27 17.55 -0.30
CA ILE A 2 4.20 16.43 -1.28
C ILE A 2 3.54 16.96 -2.56
N PRO A 3 4.16 16.74 -3.74
CA PRO A 3 3.60 17.17 -5.02
C PRO A 3 2.54 16.20 -5.52
N TYR A 4 1.41 16.13 -4.85
CA TYR A 4 0.33 15.19 -5.16
C TYR A 4 -0.12 15.23 -6.61
N VAL A 5 -0.35 14.06 -7.18
CA VAL A 5 -0.92 13.85 -8.52
C VAL A 5 -2.34 13.30 -8.34
N ARG A 6 -3.34 13.99 -8.90
CA ARG A 6 -4.75 13.63 -8.70
C ARG A 6 -5.51 13.44 -10.00
N GLU A 7 -4.96 13.89 -11.12
CA GLU A 7 -5.65 13.74 -12.40
C GLU A 7 -5.43 12.34 -12.96
N ILE A 8 -6.51 11.63 -13.22
CA ILE A 8 -6.52 10.30 -13.81
C ILE A 8 -7.69 10.20 -14.80
N SER A 9 -7.42 9.73 -16.01
CA SER A 9 -8.44 9.44 -17.00
C SER A 9 -8.61 7.93 -17.07
N PHE A 10 -9.84 7.45 -16.97
CA PHE A 10 -10.19 6.04 -17.01
C PHE A 10 -11.71 5.87 -17.19
N GLU A 11 -12.12 4.65 -17.48
CA GLU A 11 -13.51 4.20 -17.41
C GLU A 11 -13.55 2.88 -16.63
N TYR A 12 -14.51 2.73 -15.71
CA TYR A 12 -14.63 1.51 -14.89
C TYR A 12 -14.83 0.27 -15.76
N GLY A 13 -14.10 -0.79 -15.44
CA GLY A 13 -14.19 -2.07 -16.16
C GLY A 13 -13.64 -2.05 -17.58
N VAL A 14 -13.08 -0.93 -18.04
CA VAL A 14 -12.38 -0.79 -19.32
C VAL A 14 -10.88 -0.95 -19.11
N CYS A 15 -10.24 -1.66 -20.02
CA CYS A 15 -8.80 -1.90 -19.98
C CYS A 15 -8.04 -0.77 -20.68
N ASP A 16 -7.28 0.01 -19.93
CA ASP A 16 -6.44 1.07 -20.45
C ASP A 16 -5.02 0.56 -20.74
N GLN A 17 -4.47 0.86 -21.92
CA GLN A 17 -3.03 0.71 -22.19
C GLN A 17 -2.29 1.90 -21.59
N VAL A 18 -1.58 1.72 -20.47
CA VAL A 18 -0.95 2.81 -19.71
C VAL A 18 0.57 2.95 -19.98
N SER A 19 1.19 1.88 -20.50
CA SER A 19 2.56 1.86 -21.02
C SER A 19 2.72 0.67 -22.00
N PRO A 20 3.85 0.50 -22.71
CA PRO A 20 4.02 -0.57 -23.70
C PRO A 20 3.70 -1.97 -23.17
N LEU A 21 4.11 -2.31 -21.96
CA LEU A 21 3.87 -3.63 -21.34
C LEU A 21 2.81 -3.61 -20.24
N ILE A 22 2.26 -2.47 -19.86
CA ILE A 22 1.33 -2.36 -18.73
C ILE A 22 -0.04 -1.92 -19.22
N ARG A 23 -1.04 -2.71 -18.86
CA ARG A 23 -2.48 -2.37 -18.96
C ARG A 23 -3.04 -2.24 -17.56
N ARG A 24 -4.15 -1.51 -17.42
CA ARG A 24 -4.83 -1.31 -16.15
C ARG A 24 -6.34 -1.42 -16.32
N VAL A 25 -6.99 -2.08 -15.38
CA VAL A 25 -8.45 -2.08 -15.21
C VAL A 25 -8.76 -1.53 -13.82
N ILE A 26 -9.65 -0.54 -13.71
CA ILE A 26 -10.02 0.04 -12.42
C ILE A 26 -11.35 -0.54 -11.97
N ALA A 27 -11.38 -1.09 -10.74
CA ALA A 27 -12.59 -1.56 -10.07
C ALA A 27 -13.46 -0.38 -9.61
N ASN A 28 -14.77 -0.54 -9.65
CA ASN A 28 -15.72 0.50 -9.24
C ASN A 28 -15.99 0.46 -7.73
N ASN A 29 -14.91 0.66 -6.95
CA ASN A 29 -14.93 0.73 -5.49
C ASN A 29 -14.32 2.05 -4.96
N PRO A 30 -14.80 3.24 -5.43
CA PRO A 30 -14.27 4.53 -4.98
C PRO A 30 -14.54 4.76 -3.50
N GLY A 31 -13.57 5.33 -2.81
CA GLY A 31 -13.69 5.58 -1.38
C GLY A 31 -12.61 6.51 -0.82
N PRO A 32 -12.69 6.83 0.49
CA PRO A 32 -11.72 7.70 1.14
C PRO A 32 -10.29 7.14 1.14
N PHE A 33 -10.11 5.83 1.00
CA PHE A 33 -8.82 5.14 0.98
C PHE A 33 -8.44 4.64 -0.42
N THR A 34 -9.42 4.35 -1.27
CA THR A 34 -9.23 3.83 -2.62
C THR A 34 -9.25 4.90 -3.71
N TYR A 35 -9.57 6.16 -3.36
CA TYR A 35 -9.70 7.29 -4.29
C TYR A 35 -10.76 6.99 -5.37
N VAL A 36 -10.32 6.71 -6.59
CA VAL A 36 -11.20 6.35 -7.72
C VAL A 36 -11.45 4.84 -7.81
N GLY A 37 -10.87 4.05 -6.94
CA GLY A 37 -10.96 2.59 -6.92
C GLY A 37 -9.62 1.89 -7.08
N THR A 38 -9.65 0.56 -7.06
CA THR A 38 -8.50 -0.32 -7.16
C THR A 38 -8.09 -0.52 -8.62
N GLY A 39 -6.85 -0.23 -8.94
CA GLY A 39 -6.24 -0.46 -10.24
C GLY A 39 -5.55 -1.81 -10.33
N THR A 40 -6.17 -2.78 -10.96
CA THR A 40 -5.55 -4.05 -11.32
C THR A 40 -4.63 -3.87 -12.51
N TYR A 41 -3.37 -4.30 -12.40
CA TYR A 41 -2.41 -4.21 -13.49
C TYR A 41 -2.23 -5.55 -14.21
N ILE A 42 -2.19 -5.50 -15.55
CA ILE A 42 -1.90 -6.64 -16.42
C ILE A 42 -0.58 -6.34 -17.12
N VAL A 43 0.42 -7.21 -16.90
CA VAL A 43 1.79 -7.02 -17.37
C VAL A 43 2.13 -8.03 -18.45
N GLY A 44 2.66 -7.54 -19.58
CA GLY A 44 3.08 -8.37 -20.70
C GLY A 44 2.04 -8.54 -21.80
N ARG A 45 2.30 -9.49 -22.73
CA ARG A 45 1.47 -9.88 -23.85
C ARG A 45 1.56 -11.38 -24.09
N GLY A 46 0.46 -12.00 -24.45
CA GLY A 46 0.37 -13.43 -24.72
C GLY A 46 0.45 -14.28 -23.45
N GLU A 47 1.56 -14.28 -22.76
CA GLU A 47 1.71 -14.78 -21.38
C GLU A 47 1.81 -13.57 -20.44
N VAL A 48 0.81 -13.39 -19.60
CA VAL A 48 0.68 -12.18 -18.78
C VAL A 48 0.67 -12.50 -17.30
N ALA A 49 1.11 -11.50 -16.51
CA ALA A 49 0.92 -11.44 -15.07
C ALA A 49 -0.21 -10.47 -14.72
N VAL A 50 -0.95 -10.75 -13.65
CA VAL A 50 -1.93 -9.85 -13.04
C VAL A 50 -1.42 -9.46 -11.65
N ILE A 51 -1.47 -8.15 -11.32
CA ILE A 51 -1.07 -7.63 -10.01
C ILE A 51 -2.30 -7.01 -9.36
N ASP A 52 -2.59 -7.39 -8.13
CA ASP A 52 -3.74 -7.00 -7.32
C ASP A 52 -5.06 -7.13 -8.09
N PRO A 53 -5.62 -8.34 -8.21
CA PRO A 53 -6.87 -8.56 -8.95
C PRO A 53 -8.07 -7.85 -8.35
N GLY A 54 -7.98 -7.32 -7.13
CA GLY A 54 -8.92 -6.37 -6.56
C GLY A 54 -9.97 -6.99 -5.64
N PRO A 55 -10.99 -6.16 -5.28
CA PRO A 55 -12.05 -6.55 -4.36
C PRO A 55 -12.97 -7.62 -4.95
N ALA A 56 -13.73 -8.32 -4.10
CA ALA A 56 -14.68 -9.38 -4.47
C ALA A 56 -15.88 -8.82 -5.28
N MET A 57 -15.62 -8.47 -6.55
CA MET A 57 -16.59 -7.89 -7.48
C MET A 57 -16.60 -8.69 -8.78
N ASP A 58 -17.72 -9.35 -9.09
CA ASP A 58 -17.86 -10.21 -10.28
C ASP A 58 -17.67 -9.44 -11.60
N ASP A 59 -18.16 -8.21 -11.67
CA ASP A 59 -18.00 -7.35 -12.85
C ASP A 59 -16.52 -6.96 -13.09
N HIS A 60 -15.74 -6.79 -12.03
CA HIS A 60 -14.31 -6.53 -12.14
C HIS A 60 -13.53 -7.78 -12.55
N LEU A 61 -13.88 -8.96 -12.02
CA LEU A 61 -13.32 -10.24 -12.46
C LEU A 61 -13.56 -10.44 -13.96
N GLU A 62 -14.79 -10.25 -14.43
CA GLU A 62 -15.12 -10.38 -15.85
C GLU A 62 -14.42 -9.30 -16.71
N ALA A 63 -14.16 -8.11 -16.17
CA ALA A 63 -13.37 -7.08 -16.86
C ALA A 63 -11.91 -7.50 -17.04
N ILE A 64 -11.28 -8.10 -16.03
CA ILE A 64 -9.91 -8.65 -16.13
C ILE A 64 -9.86 -9.78 -17.17
N LEU A 65 -10.82 -10.71 -17.14
CA LEU A 65 -10.89 -11.82 -18.10
C LEU A 65 -11.10 -11.33 -19.54
N ARG A 66 -11.96 -10.32 -19.75
CA ARG A 66 -12.10 -9.69 -21.08
C ARG A 66 -10.83 -8.99 -21.54
N ALA A 67 -10.13 -8.31 -20.62
CA ALA A 67 -8.88 -7.62 -20.91
C ALA A 67 -7.74 -8.55 -21.32
N THR A 68 -7.83 -9.82 -20.95
CA THR A 68 -6.84 -10.88 -21.23
C THR A 68 -7.38 -11.95 -22.20
N ASP A 69 -8.47 -11.66 -22.93
CA ASP A 69 -9.03 -12.62 -23.90
C ASP A 69 -7.99 -12.98 -24.97
N GLY A 70 -7.84 -14.28 -25.23
CA GLY A 70 -6.83 -14.82 -26.14
C GLY A 70 -5.40 -14.87 -25.58
N GLU A 71 -5.18 -14.44 -24.33
CA GLU A 71 -3.89 -14.51 -23.64
C GLU A 71 -3.94 -15.52 -22.48
N ARG A 72 -2.79 -15.91 -21.97
CA ARG A 72 -2.68 -16.82 -20.84
C ARG A 72 -2.20 -16.05 -19.58
N ILE A 73 -3.04 -15.92 -18.56
CA ILE A 73 -2.62 -15.45 -17.26
C ILE A 73 -1.80 -16.58 -16.60
N THR A 74 -0.53 -16.34 -16.32
CA THR A 74 0.39 -17.32 -15.76
C THR A 74 0.68 -17.07 -14.28
N HIS A 75 0.64 -15.80 -13.86
CA HIS A 75 0.98 -15.35 -12.51
C HIS A 75 -0.07 -14.36 -12.02
N ILE A 76 -0.45 -14.49 -10.75
CA ILE A 76 -1.25 -13.52 -10.02
C ILE A 76 -0.40 -13.08 -8.84
N PHE A 77 0.01 -11.82 -8.81
CA PHE A 77 0.81 -11.24 -7.74
C PHE A 77 -0.05 -10.39 -6.82
N LEU A 78 0.12 -10.57 -5.52
CA LEU A 78 -0.53 -9.78 -4.48
C LEU A 78 0.50 -8.90 -3.78
N THR A 79 0.20 -7.60 -3.69
CA THR A 79 1.06 -6.68 -2.95
C THR A 79 0.91 -6.88 -1.45
N HIS A 80 -0.31 -7.07 -0.97
CA HIS A 80 -0.64 -7.32 0.42
C HIS A 80 -2.06 -7.91 0.57
N HIS A 81 -2.51 -8.10 1.79
CA HIS A 81 -3.70 -8.90 2.13
C HIS A 81 -5.01 -8.11 2.30
N HIS A 82 -5.07 -6.80 2.00
CA HIS A 82 -6.31 -6.05 2.17
C HIS A 82 -7.42 -6.46 1.19
N LEU A 83 -8.67 -6.30 1.64
CA LEU A 83 -9.90 -6.71 0.94
C LEU A 83 -10.14 -6.00 -0.40
N ASP A 84 -9.47 -4.93 -0.69
CA ASP A 84 -9.53 -4.25 -1.98
C ASP A 84 -8.43 -4.67 -2.97
N HIS A 85 -7.51 -5.56 -2.56
CA HIS A 85 -6.40 -6.05 -3.39
C HIS A 85 -6.49 -7.54 -3.70
N SER A 86 -6.79 -8.38 -2.71
CA SER A 86 -6.55 -9.82 -2.77
C SER A 86 -7.76 -10.71 -3.07
N PRO A 87 -9.02 -10.40 -2.74
CA PRO A 87 -10.12 -11.36 -2.79
C PRO A 87 -10.37 -12.01 -4.14
N LEU A 88 -10.14 -11.31 -5.23
CA LEU A 88 -10.31 -11.90 -6.57
C LEU A 88 -9.16 -12.81 -7.01
N ALA A 89 -8.08 -12.96 -6.22
CA ALA A 89 -6.97 -13.85 -6.58
C ALA A 89 -7.43 -15.30 -6.74
N ALA A 90 -8.15 -15.85 -5.77
CA ALA A 90 -8.64 -17.23 -5.81
C ALA A 90 -9.68 -17.46 -6.93
N PRO A 91 -10.72 -16.63 -7.12
CA PRO A 91 -11.62 -16.73 -8.26
C PRO A 91 -10.92 -16.65 -9.62
N LEU A 92 -9.96 -15.73 -9.77
CA LEU A 92 -9.19 -15.57 -11.02
C LEU A 92 -8.30 -16.80 -11.26
N ALA A 93 -7.60 -17.29 -10.24
CA ALA A 93 -6.79 -18.51 -10.31
C ALA A 93 -7.64 -19.73 -10.72
N ALA A 94 -8.84 -19.88 -10.15
CA ALA A 94 -9.76 -20.97 -10.49
C ALA A 94 -10.22 -20.94 -11.96
N ARG A 95 -10.35 -19.73 -12.55
CA ARG A 95 -10.78 -19.55 -13.95
C ARG A 95 -9.64 -19.72 -14.96
N THR A 96 -8.39 -19.46 -14.56
CA THR A 96 -7.24 -19.36 -15.48
C THR A 96 -6.19 -20.44 -15.29
N GLY A 97 -6.15 -21.08 -14.12
CA GLY A 97 -5.09 -21.99 -13.71
C GLY A 97 -3.77 -21.29 -13.35
N ALA A 98 -3.77 -19.97 -13.23
CA ALA A 98 -2.62 -19.19 -12.81
C ALA A 98 -2.30 -19.46 -11.34
N ARG A 99 -1.00 -19.37 -10.98
CA ARG A 99 -0.56 -19.48 -9.58
C ARG A 99 -0.59 -18.11 -8.90
N VAL A 100 -0.90 -18.11 -7.60
CA VAL A 100 -0.95 -16.91 -6.77
C VAL A 100 0.34 -16.77 -5.98
N TYR A 101 0.95 -15.60 -6.06
CA TYR A 101 2.20 -15.22 -5.42
C TYR A 101 1.97 -14.06 -4.47
N GLY A 102 2.53 -14.13 -3.26
CA GLY A 102 2.42 -13.06 -2.27
C GLY A 102 3.15 -13.44 -0.98
N CYS A 103 3.00 -12.61 0.04
CA CYS A 103 3.52 -12.89 1.37
C CYS A 103 2.35 -13.07 2.34
N PRO A 104 2.14 -14.25 2.94
CA PRO A 104 1.13 -14.42 3.97
C PRO A 104 1.52 -13.64 5.24
N LEU A 105 0.55 -13.25 6.03
CA LEU A 105 0.79 -12.69 7.37
C LEU A 105 1.56 -13.71 8.21
N GLN A 106 2.59 -13.26 8.89
CA GLN A 106 3.41 -14.13 9.75
C GLN A 106 2.75 -14.39 11.12
N ALA A 107 1.88 -13.49 11.55
CA ALA A 107 1.06 -13.66 12.76
C ALA A 107 -0.34 -13.12 12.50
N ALA A 108 -1.35 -13.79 13.05
CA ALA A 108 -2.69 -13.24 13.08
C ALA A 108 -2.68 -12.02 14.03
N HIS A 109 -3.01 -10.85 13.52
CA HIS A 109 -3.33 -9.71 14.35
C HIS A 109 -4.76 -9.89 14.87
N GLY A 110 -5.00 -9.51 16.14
CA GLY A 110 -6.37 -9.50 16.66
C GLY A 110 -7.25 -8.51 15.86
N PRO A 111 -8.59 -8.58 16.00
CA PRO A 111 -9.48 -7.66 15.31
C PRO A 111 -9.04 -6.22 15.58
N ALA A 112 -8.91 -5.43 14.52
CA ALA A 112 -8.58 -4.02 14.64
C ALA A 112 -9.66 -3.31 15.48
N GLU A 113 -9.25 -2.52 16.47
CA GLU A 113 -10.20 -1.73 17.30
C GLU A 113 -10.99 -0.72 16.46
N VAL A 114 -10.44 -0.33 15.32
CA VAL A 114 -11.06 0.57 14.35
C VAL A 114 -10.82 -0.03 12.96
N GLU A 115 -11.89 -0.29 12.21
CA GLU A 115 -11.78 -0.66 10.81
C GLU A 115 -11.13 0.50 10.04
N MET A 116 -9.89 0.28 9.64
CA MET A 116 -9.09 1.19 8.85
C MET A 116 -9.00 0.62 7.45
N GLU A 117 -9.21 1.47 6.44
CA GLU A 117 -9.17 1.06 5.04
C GLU A 117 -10.21 0.00 4.66
N ALA A 118 -9.87 -0.93 3.76
CA ALA A 118 -10.80 -1.96 3.30
C ALA A 118 -10.91 -3.17 4.26
N GLY A 119 -10.05 -3.22 5.31
CA GLY A 119 -9.96 -4.36 6.21
C GLY A 119 -9.10 -5.51 5.63
N ASP A 120 -8.89 -6.53 6.46
CA ASP A 120 -8.03 -7.67 6.15
C ASP A 120 -8.82 -8.79 5.44
N ASP A 121 -8.19 -9.43 4.45
CA ASP A 121 -8.72 -10.63 3.81
C ASP A 121 -8.38 -11.88 4.61
N ASP A 122 -9.28 -12.34 5.45
CA ASP A 122 -9.14 -13.58 6.23
C ASP A 122 -8.96 -14.83 5.34
N ASN A 123 -9.35 -14.75 4.08
CA ASN A 123 -9.21 -15.80 3.09
C ASN A 123 -7.96 -15.68 2.24
N PHE A 124 -7.06 -14.75 2.56
CA PHE A 124 -5.80 -14.56 1.84
C PHE A 124 -5.00 -15.86 1.78
N ARG A 125 -4.75 -16.34 0.56
CA ARG A 125 -3.98 -17.56 0.30
C ARG A 125 -3.09 -17.36 -0.91
N VAL A 126 -1.90 -17.92 -0.81
CA VAL A 126 -0.92 -17.92 -1.91
C VAL A 126 -0.46 -19.34 -2.18
N ASP A 127 -0.15 -19.63 -3.45
CA ASP A 127 0.46 -20.90 -3.85
C ASP A 127 1.98 -20.86 -3.66
N GLU A 128 2.58 -19.67 -3.83
CA GLU A 128 4.02 -19.43 -3.75
C GLU A 128 4.33 -18.23 -2.84
N ILE A 129 5.18 -18.47 -1.84
CA ILE A 129 5.58 -17.45 -0.86
C ILE A 129 6.77 -16.66 -1.40
N VAL A 130 6.64 -15.33 -1.45
CA VAL A 130 7.68 -14.41 -1.98
C VAL A 130 8.13 -13.35 -0.97
N CYS A 131 7.94 -13.59 0.34
CA CYS A 131 8.33 -12.66 1.42
C CYS A 131 9.82 -12.30 1.40
N GLY A 132 10.68 -13.18 0.91
CA GLY A 132 12.13 -12.94 0.75
C GLY A 132 12.51 -12.25 -0.56
N GLY A 133 11.54 -11.86 -1.37
CA GLY A 133 11.77 -11.39 -2.74
C GLY A 133 11.84 -12.54 -3.76
N GLY A 134 12.20 -12.22 -4.99
CA GLY A 134 12.31 -13.18 -6.08
C GLY A 134 12.22 -12.52 -7.45
N VAL A 135 12.57 -13.23 -8.48
CA VAL A 135 12.46 -12.78 -9.87
C VAL A 135 11.61 -13.78 -10.64
N PHE A 136 10.61 -13.26 -11.36
CA PHE A 136 9.63 -14.02 -12.12
C PHE A 136 9.65 -13.53 -13.57
N GLU A 137 9.47 -14.44 -14.50
CA GLU A 137 9.56 -14.17 -15.92
C GLU A 137 8.37 -14.76 -16.67
N GLY A 138 7.93 -14.07 -17.70
CA GLY A 138 6.92 -14.53 -18.64
C GLY A 138 7.24 -14.10 -20.07
N GLY A 139 6.25 -14.05 -20.93
CA GLY A 139 6.39 -13.67 -22.33
C GLY A 139 6.82 -12.21 -22.52
N GLY A 140 8.14 -11.96 -22.41
CA GLY A 140 8.73 -10.63 -22.65
C GLY A 140 8.65 -9.64 -21.48
N TRP A 141 8.42 -10.11 -20.28
CA TRP A 141 8.47 -9.32 -19.04
C TRP A 141 9.23 -10.04 -17.93
N ARG A 142 9.84 -9.25 -17.05
CA ARG A 142 10.50 -9.72 -15.83
C ARG A 142 10.11 -8.86 -14.66
N LEU A 143 9.48 -9.48 -13.65
CA LEU A 143 9.07 -8.86 -12.39
C LEU A 143 9.99 -9.32 -11.25
N GLU A 144 10.52 -8.37 -10.49
CA GLU A 144 11.24 -8.60 -9.24
C GLU A 144 10.33 -8.24 -8.07
N ALA A 145 10.09 -9.18 -7.16
CA ALA A 145 9.40 -8.93 -5.91
C ALA A 145 10.38 -8.27 -4.92
N ILE A 146 9.99 -7.14 -4.36
CA ILE A 146 10.78 -6.35 -3.40
C ILE A 146 9.96 -6.22 -2.13
N PRO A 147 10.33 -6.87 -1.01
CA PRO A 147 9.65 -6.69 0.26
C PRO A 147 9.70 -5.24 0.71
N THR A 148 8.55 -4.68 1.03
CA THR A 148 8.39 -3.27 1.45
C THR A 148 7.43 -3.16 2.64
N PRO A 149 7.75 -3.81 3.77
CA PRO A 149 6.90 -3.75 4.95
C PRO A 149 6.75 -2.30 5.45
N GLY A 150 5.64 -2.05 6.13
CA GLY A 150 5.38 -0.76 6.76
C GLY A 150 3.94 -0.30 6.67
N HIS A 151 3.29 -0.32 5.50
CA HIS A 151 1.83 -0.19 5.38
C HIS A 151 1.15 -1.40 6.00
N THR A 152 1.52 -2.58 5.53
CA THR A 152 1.29 -3.87 6.17
C THR A 152 2.64 -4.59 6.34
N SER A 153 2.71 -5.57 7.25
CA SER A 153 3.92 -6.36 7.49
C SER A 153 4.31 -7.24 6.31
N ASN A 154 3.32 -7.64 5.50
CA ASN A 154 3.47 -8.54 4.37
C ASN A 154 3.55 -7.83 3.01
N HIS A 155 3.69 -6.49 2.98
CA HIS A 155 3.67 -5.71 1.75
C HIS A 155 4.86 -6.00 0.83
N ILE A 156 4.59 -6.15 -0.46
CA ILE A 156 5.57 -6.36 -1.53
C ILE A 156 5.29 -5.40 -2.69
N CYS A 157 6.32 -4.72 -3.15
CA CYS A 157 6.30 -4.03 -4.44
C CYS A 157 6.85 -4.96 -5.55
N TYR A 158 6.41 -4.76 -6.79
CA TYR A 158 6.87 -5.55 -7.95
C TYR A 158 7.51 -4.63 -8.98
N ALA A 159 8.78 -4.85 -9.29
CA ALA A 159 9.54 -4.04 -10.24
C ALA A 159 9.55 -4.67 -11.63
N LEU A 160 9.03 -3.96 -12.63
CA LEU A 160 9.12 -4.35 -14.06
C LEU A 160 10.43 -3.82 -14.64
N LYS A 161 11.32 -4.73 -14.97
CA LYS A 161 12.68 -4.40 -15.42
C LYS A 161 12.68 -3.67 -16.75
N GLU A 162 11.87 -4.11 -17.71
CA GLU A 162 11.83 -3.63 -19.09
C GLU A 162 11.45 -2.14 -19.21
N GLU A 163 10.69 -1.64 -18.23
CA GLU A 163 10.26 -0.25 -18.21
C GLU A 163 10.85 0.57 -17.05
N ASN A 164 11.74 -0.03 -16.24
CA ASN A 164 12.24 0.55 -15.00
C ASN A 164 11.10 1.13 -14.14
N ALA A 165 10.02 0.36 -14.02
CA ALA A 165 8.78 0.75 -13.36
C ALA A 165 8.54 -0.10 -12.12
N LEU A 166 7.82 0.44 -11.13
CA LEU A 166 7.47 -0.25 -9.89
C LEU A 166 5.96 -0.22 -9.68
N PHE A 167 5.35 -1.37 -9.51
CA PHE A 167 4.01 -1.50 -8.94
C PHE A 167 4.16 -1.42 -7.43
N CYS A 168 3.73 -0.32 -6.85
CA CYS A 168 4.05 -0.01 -5.46
C CYS A 168 2.91 -0.29 -4.48
N GLY A 169 1.82 -0.93 -4.95
CA GLY A 169 0.69 -1.22 -4.08
C GLY A 169 0.26 0.04 -3.32
N ASP A 170 0.11 -0.09 -2.03
CA ASP A 170 -0.23 1.01 -1.13
C ASP A 170 0.96 1.56 -0.35
N HIS A 171 2.18 1.12 -0.72
CA HIS A 171 3.40 1.67 -0.13
C HIS A 171 3.58 3.16 -0.44
N ILE A 172 3.30 3.60 -1.67
CA ILE A 172 3.37 5.01 -2.08
C ILE A 172 2.20 5.33 -2.99
N MET A 173 1.34 6.26 -2.57
CA MET A 173 0.20 6.74 -3.35
C MET A 173 0.43 8.16 -3.86
N GLY A 174 -0.01 8.43 -5.12
CA GLY A 174 0.18 9.74 -5.74
C GLY A 174 -0.75 10.83 -5.21
N TRP A 175 -1.93 10.48 -4.73
CA TRP A 175 -3.02 11.39 -4.39
C TRP A 175 -3.13 11.70 -2.90
N SER A 176 -2.63 10.83 -2.03
CA SER A 176 -2.66 10.93 -0.56
C SER A 176 -1.39 10.33 0.05
N THR A 177 -1.22 10.45 1.36
CA THR A 177 -0.22 9.69 2.11
C THR A 177 -0.78 8.31 2.45
N THR A 178 0.09 7.31 2.42
CA THR A 178 -0.21 5.95 2.86
C THR A 178 -0.61 5.92 4.32
N VAL A 179 -1.58 5.09 4.66
CA VAL A 179 -1.94 4.81 6.06
C VAL A 179 -0.92 3.82 6.65
N ILE A 180 -0.48 4.09 7.88
CA ILE A 180 0.35 3.17 8.66
C ILE A 180 -0.37 2.97 9.99
N SER A 181 -1.00 1.82 10.13
CA SER A 181 -1.84 1.51 11.29
C SER A 181 -1.31 0.29 12.04
N PRO A 182 -0.79 0.45 13.27
CA PRO A 182 -0.50 -0.69 14.13
C PRO A 182 -1.80 -1.48 14.47
N PRO A 183 -1.71 -2.82 14.70
CA PRO A 183 -0.46 -3.55 14.97
C PRO A 183 0.29 -4.04 13.73
N ASP A 184 -0.34 -4.14 12.56
CA ASP A 184 0.32 -4.64 11.35
C ASP A 184 1.24 -3.60 10.69
N GLY A 185 0.80 -2.34 10.62
CA GLY A 185 1.61 -1.25 10.09
C GLY A 185 2.73 -0.82 11.04
N ASP A 186 3.94 -0.57 10.50
CA ASP A 186 5.13 -0.16 11.24
C ASP A 186 5.84 1.02 10.58
N MET A 187 6.00 2.14 11.32
CA MET A 187 6.59 3.37 10.79
C MET A 187 8.09 3.23 10.52
N GLY A 188 8.81 2.45 11.32
CA GLY A 188 10.24 2.23 11.12
C GLY A 188 10.52 1.38 9.89
N ASP A 189 9.74 0.31 9.67
CA ASP A 189 9.79 -0.51 8.46
C ASP A 189 9.42 0.34 7.24
N TYR A 190 8.38 1.16 7.36
CA TYR A 190 7.95 2.05 6.29
C TYR A 190 9.06 3.00 5.83
N PHE A 191 9.78 3.63 6.76
CA PHE A 191 10.93 4.48 6.42
C PHE A 191 12.04 3.70 5.70
N ARG A 192 12.37 2.49 6.19
CA ARG A 192 13.39 1.65 5.55
C ARG A 192 12.98 1.24 4.12
N SER A 193 11.72 0.91 3.93
CA SER A 193 11.15 0.56 2.63
C SER A 193 11.16 1.74 1.66
N LEU A 194 10.80 2.96 2.11
CA LEU A 194 10.89 4.18 1.29
C LEU A 194 12.33 4.44 0.82
N GLU A 195 13.33 4.33 1.70
CA GLU A 195 14.74 4.52 1.33
C GLU A 195 15.22 3.41 0.37
N THR A 196 14.77 2.17 0.56
CA THR A 196 15.07 1.05 -0.35
C THR A 196 14.55 1.34 -1.76
N ILE A 197 13.29 1.74 -1.88
CA ILE A 197 12.69 2.05 -3.20
C ILE A 197 13.34 3.29 -3.82
N LYS A 198 13.62 4.34 -3.04
CA LYS A 198 14.32 5.52 -3.51
C LYS A 198 15.69 5.19 -4.12
N ALA A 199 16.48 4.34 -3.44
CA ALA A 199 17.81 3.93 -3.88
C ALA A 199 17.81 3.15 -5.21
N ARG A 200 16.69 2.54 -5.59
CA ARG A 200 16.52 1.77 -6.83
C ARG A 200 16.37 2.66 -8.07
N GLY A 201 15.93 3.91 -7.93
CA GLY A 201 15.88 4.89 -9.02
C GLY A 201 14.90 4.55 -10.15
N PHE A 202 13.68 4.11 -9.81
CA PHE A 202 12.63 3.82 -10.78
C PHE A 202 12.21 5.07 -11.56
N SER A 203 11.80 4.87 -12.82
CA SER A 203 11.31 5.96 -13.69
C SER A 203 9.84 6.29 -13.42
N THR A 204 9.05 5.30 -13.02
CA THR A 204 7.60 5.45 -12.76
C THR A 204 7.18 4.52 -11.62
N LEU A 205 6.36 5.05 -10.69
CA LEU A 205 5.62 4.23 -9.74
C LEU A 205 4.17 4.11 -10.20
N TRP A 206 3.64 2.89 -10.12
CA TRP A 206 2.25 2.53 -10.42
C TRP A 206 1.58 2.11 -9.12
N PRO A 207 0.94 3.04 -8.39
CA PRO A 207 0.19 2.71 -7.18
C PRO A 207 -1.11 1.99 -7.53
N THR A 208 -1.62 1.18 -6.61
CA THR A 208 -2.90 0.52 -6.80
C THR A 208 -4.04 1.53 -6.81
N HIS A 209 -3.93 2.64 -6.07
CA HIS A 209 -4.94 3.69 -6.05
C HIS A 209 -4.42 5.00 -6.67
N GLY A 210 -5.13 5.47 -7.70
CA GLY A 210 -4.89 6.75 -8.33
C GLY A 210 -3.89 6.74 -9.49
N PRO A 211 -3.37 7.93 -9.87
CA PRO A 211 -2.50 8.09 -11.03
C PRO A 211 -1.07 7.65 -10.78
N PRO A 212 -0.31 7.34 -11.85
CA PRO A 212 1.11 7.02 -11.73
C PRO A 212 1.94 8.23 -11.27
N ILE A 213 3.02 7.94 -10.55
CA ILE A 213 4.01 8.94 -10.14
C ILE A 213 5.18 8.88 -11.10
N ARG A 214 5.31 9.90 -11.93
CA ARG A 214 6.46 10.09 -12.82
C ARG A 214 7.50 10.95 -12.11
N ASN A 215 8.79 10.62 -12.25
CA ASN A 215 9.85 11.24 -11.46
C ASN A 215 9.74 10.96 -9.94
N PRO A 216 9.85 9.69 -9.51
CA PRO A 216 9.57 9.26 -8.13
C PRO A 216 10.48 9.85 -7.06
N THR A 217 11.77 10.06 -7.34
CA THR A 217 12.75 10.44 -6.32
C THR A 217 12.38 11.70 -5.53
N PRO A 218 12.05 12.85 -6.16
CA PRO A 218 11.60 14.02 -5.42
C PRO A 218 10.27 13.80 -4.67
N PHE A 219 9.41 12.91 -5.20
CA PHE A 219 8.14 12.56 -4.56
C PHE A 219 8.38 11.76 -3.27
N ILE A 220 9.26 10.75 -3.32
CA ILE A 220 9.65 9.93 -2.14
C ILE A 220 10.35 10.83 -1.11
N ASP A 221 11.24 11.73 -1.53
CA ASP A 221 11.88 12.71 -0.62
C ASP A 221 10.84 13.56 0.10
N ALA A 222 9.81 14.00 -0.60
CA ALA A 222 8.72 14.78 -0.01
C ALA A 222 7.87 13.94 0.97
N TYR A 223 7.67 12.64 0.68
CA TYR A 223 7.02 11.69 1.58
C TYR A 223 7.80 11.51 2.88
N ILE A 224 9.10 11.23 2.80
CA ILE A 224 9.99 11.09 3.95
C ILE A 224 10.00 12.38 4.78
N ALA A 225 10.17 13.52 4.11
CA ALA A 225 10.17 14.83 4.78
C ALA A 225 8.83 15.13 5.49
N HIS A 226 7.69 14.74 4.89
CA HIS A 226 6.38 14.88 5.50
C HIS A 226 6.24 14.04 6.77
N ARG A 227 6.68 12.76 6.75
CA ARG A 227 6.66 11.88 7.92
C ARG A 227 7.57 12.40 9.04
N ARG A 228 8.79 12.86 8.68
CA ARG A 228 9.71 13.46 9.66
C ARG A 228 9.17 14.77 10.26
N ALA A 229 8.48 15.59 9.45
CA ALA A 229 7.82 16.78 9.97
C ALA A 229 6.69 16.43 10.95
N ARG A 230 5.92 15.38 10.67
CA ARG A 230 4.88 14.88 11.60
C ARG A 230 5.51 14.38 12.90
N GLU A 231 6.60 13.64 12.85
CA GLU A 231 7.36 13.19 14.01
C GLU A 231 7.81 14.39 14.88
N ALA A 232 8.39 15.43 14.25
CA ALA A 232 8.78 16.64 14.94
C ALA A 232 7.60 17.38 15.60
N GLN A 233 6.44 17.42 14.95
CA GLN A 233 5.21 18.00 15.51
C GLN A 233 4.72 17.21 16.74
N ILE A 234 4.76 15.88 16.70
CA ILE A 234 4.41 15.01 17.83
C ILE A 234 5.34 15.29 19.03
N LEU A 235 6.65 15.31 18.81
CA LEU A 235 7.62 15.64 19.85
C LEU A 235 7.42 17.06 20.39
N GLY A 236 7.09 18.02 19.52
CA GLY A 236 6.75 19.38 19.93
C GLY A 236 5.52 19.44 20.82
N ALA A 237 4.47 18.66 20.52
CA ALA A 237 3.27 18.54 21.33
C ALA A 237 3.54 17.92 22.71
N LEU A 238 4.35 16.84 22.76
CA LEU A 238 4.81 16.23 24.01
C LEU A 238 5.59 17.22 24.87
N ASN A 239 6.55 17.93 24.30
CA ASN A 239 7.34 18.96 25.03
C ASN A 239 6.47 20.14 25.49
N GLY A 240 5.33 20.37 24.81
CA GLY A 240 4.32 21.35 25.20
C GLY A 240 3.34 20.86 26.28
N GLY A 241 3.51 19.63 26.78
CA GLY A 241 2.71 19.05 27.87
C GLY A 241 1.48 18.24 27.42
N MET A 242 1.31 17.98 26.12
CA MET A 242 0.27 17.06 25.65
C MET A 242 0.77 15.62 25.80
N THR A 243 0.18 14.85 26.69
CA THR A 243 0.67 13.49 27.03
C THR A 243 -0.15 12.36 26.40
N HIS A 244 -1.26 12.69 25.73
CA HIS A 244 -2.17 11.71 25.14
C HIS A 244 -2.36 11.93 23.64
N ILE A 245 -2.37 10.86 22.85
CA ILE A 245 -2.62 10.93 21.39
C ILE A 245 -3.93 11.65 21.07
N ARG A 246 -4.99 11.39 21.83
CA ARG A 246 -6.31 12.01 21.64
C ARG A 246 -6.30 13.55 21.80
N GLU A 247 -5.37 14.09 22.58
CA GLU A 247 -5.18 15.55 22.73
C GLU A 247 -4.41 16.12 21.53
N MET A 248 -3.44 15.37 21.00
CA MET A 248 -2.58 15.80 19.89
C MET A 248 -3.33 15.82 18.56
N VAL A 249 -4.19 14.83 18.29
CA VAL A 249 -4.86 14.67 17.00
C VAL A 249 -5.63 15.91 16.56
N PRO A 250 -6.51 16.53 17.36
CA PRO A 250 -7.23 17.73 16.93
C PRO A 250 -6.32 18.92 16.60
N VAL A 251 -5.13 18.97 17.20
CA VAL A 251 -4.15 20.04 16.99
C VAL A 251 -3.31 19.79 15.74
N LEU A 252 -2.81 18.55 15.60
CA LEU A 252 -1.93 18.17 14.50
C LEU A 252 -2.66 17.96 13.18
N TYR A 253 -3.95 17.65 13.23
CA TYR A 253 -4.83 17.37 12.08
C TYR A 253 -6.01 18.34 12.00
N LYS A 254 -5.83 19.59 12.46
CA LYS A 254 -6.88 20.63 12.50
C LYS A 254 -7.56 20.90 11.15
N ASP A 255 -6.84 20.68 10.05
CA ASP A 255 -7.31 20.91 8.68
C ASP A 255 -7.89 19.61 8.03
N VAL A 256 -8.00 18.52 8.81
CA VAL A 256 -8.55 17.22 8.38
C VAL A 256 -9.94 17.06 8.94
N ASP A 257 -10.85 16.46 8.14
CA ASP A 257 -12.21 16.16 8.58
C ASP A 257 -12.19 15.38 9.91
N PRO A 258 -12.89 15.84 10.96
CA PRO A 258 -12.92 15.17 12.26
C PRO A 258 -13.34 13.70 12.22
N ARG A 259 -14.10 13.28 11.19
CA ARG A 259 -14.45 11.87 10.97
C ARG A 259 -13.23 10.98 10.69
N LEU A 260 -12.12 11.58 10.24
CA LEU A 260 -10.85 10.89 9.99
C LEU A 260 -9.88 10.94 11.19
N HIS A 261 -10.26 11.59 12.31
CA HIS A 261 -9.43 11.67 13.51
C HIS A 261 -9.10 10.29 14.13
N PRO A 262 -10.00 9.28 14.11
CA PRO A 262 -9.62 7.93 14.55
C PRO A 262 -8.45 7.35 13.74
N ALA A 263 -8.49 7.48 12.41
CA ALA A 263 -7.41 7.06 11.52
C ALA A 263 -6.12 7.86 11.77
N ALA A 264 -6.26 9.17 12.00
CA ALA A 264 -5.13 10.02 12.37
C ALA A 264 -4.48 9.61 13.71
N ALA A 265 -5.28 9.15 14.68
CA ALA A 265 -4.77 8.66 15.97
C ALA A 265 -3.88 7.41 15.81
N HIS A 266 -4.27 6.46 14.95
CA HIS A 266 -3.44 5.30 14.61
C HIS A 266 -2.15 5.70 13.89
N SER A 267 -2.20 6.69 12.99
CA SER A 267 -0.99 7.25 12.37
C SER A 267 -0.05 7.89 13.39
N VAL A 268 -0.59 8.60 14.40
CA VAL A 268 0.23 9.13 15.51
C VAL A 268 0.79 7.99 16.35
N LEU A 269 -0.01 6.95 16.65
CA LEU A 269 0.43 5.77 17.38
C LEU A 269 1.62 5.08 16.68
N ALA A 270 1.57 4.93 15.37
CA ALA A 270 2.69 4.35 14.61
C ALA A 270 4.00 5.15 14.81
N HIS A 271 3.93 6.48 14.83
CA HIS A 271 5.08 7.33 15.17
C HIS A 271 5.49 7.16 16.62
N MET A 272 4.54 7.09 17.57
CA MET A 272 4.85 6.91 19.00
C MET A 272 5.57 5.60 19.26
N ILE A 273 5.10 4.49 18.67
CA ILE A 273 5.76 3.18 18.76
C ILE A 273 7.21 3.28 18.29
N GLN A 274 7.46 3.91 17.15
CA GLN A 274 8.82 4.10 16.64
C GLN A 274 9.66 4.97 17.58
N LEU A 275 9.13 6.08 18.09
CA LEU A 275 9.83 6.98 19.01
C LEU A 275 10.15 6.31 20.36
N VAL A 276 9.27 5.44 20.85
CA VAL A 276 9.52 4.63 22.06
C VAL A 276 10.65 3.62 21.80
N ARG A 277 10.64 2.93 20.68
CA ARG A 277 11.73 2.01 20.27
C ARG A 277 13.08 2.72 20.11
N GLU A 278 13.08 3.98 19.67
CA GLU A 278 14.26 4.83 19.56
C GLU A 278 14.72 5.43 20.91
N GLY A 279 13.96 5.24 21.98
CA GLY A 279 14.25 5.81 23.31
C GLY A 279 14.07 7.33 23.38
N ARG A 280 13.30 7.93 22.47
CA ARG A 280 13.01 9.38 22.41
C ARG A 280 11.72 9.76 23.13
N VAL A 281 10.87 8.78 23.37
CA VAL A 281 9.60 8.89 24.12
C VAL A 281 9.51 7.73 25.08
N LYS A 282 8.86 7.94 26.22
CA LYS A 282 8.55 6.93 27.22
C LYS A 282 7.04 6.74 27.34
N THR A 283 6.63 5.54 27.73
CA THR A 283 5.26 5.20 28.10
C THR A 283 5.27 4.10 29.15
N ASP A 284 4.25 4.04 29.97
CA ASP A 284 4.07 2.95 30.92
C ASP A 284 3.33 1.79 30.23
N GLY A 285 4.03 0.67 30.01
CA GLY A 285 3.51 -0.51 29.33
C GLY A 285 3.62 -0.44 27.79
N GLU A 286 2.74 -1.16 27.10
CA GLU A 286 2.71 -1.18 25.64
C GLU A 286 2.13 0.13 25.08
N PRO A 287 2.71 0.68 24.00
CA PRO A 287 2.15 1.86 23.34
C PRO A 287 0.77 1.57 22.76
N THR A 288 -0.22 2.37 23.16
CA THR A 288 -1.61 2.32 22.65
C THR A 288 -2.13 3.74 22.40
N VAL A 289 -3.26 3.89 21.72
CA VAL A 289 -3.89 5.20 21.51
C VAL A 289 -4.24 5.91 22.82
N ASP A 290 -4.55 5.13 23.87
CA ASP A 290 -4.97 5.62 25.18
C ASP A 290 -3.85 5.66 26.23
N ALA A 291 -2.62 5.26 25.87
CA ALA A 291 -1.48 5.34 26.76
C ALA A 291 -1.05 6.78 27.04
N THR A 292 -0.35 6.96 28.17
CA THR A 292 0.31 8.23 28.49
C THR A 292 1.74 8.21 27.99
N TYR A 293 2.17 9.30 27.36
CA TYR A 293 3.49 9.45 26.76
C TYR A 293 4.24 10.64 27.36
N GLU A 294 5.54 10.50 27.55
CA GLU A 294 6.44 11.52 28.08
C GLU A 294 7.71 11.60 27.22
N PRO A 295 8.34 12.79 27.12
CA PRO A 295 9.69 12.88 26.55
C PRO A 295 10.69 12.02 27.33
N ALA A 296 11.65 11.38 26.64
CA ALA A 296 12.65 10.50 27.25
C ALA A 296 13.78 11.29 27.95
#